data_8f7b9e53ed2fccfdbc818aab5644e5bf
#
_entry.id   8f7b9e53ed2fccfdbc818aab5644e5bf
#
_cell.length_a   1.000
_cell.length_b   1.000
_cell.length_c   1.000
_cell.angle_alpha   90.00
_cell.angle_beta   90.00
_cell.angle_gamma   90.00
#
_symmetry.space_group_name_H-M   'P 1'
#
loop_
_entity.id
_entity.type
_entity.pdbx_description
1 polymer ?
#
loop_
_entity_poly.entity_id
_entity_poly.type
_entity_poly.pdbx_seq_one_letter_code
_entity_poly.pdbx_strand_id
1 'polypeptide(L)'
;MLDVQKLVIEQFVKELRDAYQETYNLLEAEYGNICAWTGHLALENIANSDALYHNVEHTILVTMVGQSILKGKQLVEGGVMPKDWMLYTIALLCHDIGYVKGICRADKGEQLATGRDGELVNLPLSG
;
A
#
# COMPACT_ATOMS: atom_id res chain seq x y z
N MET A 1 -13.15 -14.59 -19.23
CA MET A 1 -12.38 -13.44 -19.73
C MET A 1 -11.20 -13.14 -18.79
N LEU A 2 -10.08 -12.81 -19.34
CA LEU A 2 -8.88 -12.50 -18.57
C LEU A 2 -9.03 -11.12 -17.90
N ASP A 3 -8.87 -11.08 -16.58
CA ASP A 3 -8.86 -9.81 -15.83
C ASP A 3 -7.42 -9.37 -15.65
N VAL A 4 -6.98 -8.45 -16.49
CA VAL A 4 -5.59 -7.98 -16.49
C VAL A 4 -5.25 -7.24 -15.20
N GLN A 5 -6.17 -6.45 -14.67
CA GLN A 5 -5.94 -5.73 -13.43
C GLN A 5 -5.71 -6.69 -12.26
N LYS A 6 -6.52 -7.74 -12.18
CA LYS A 6 -6.35 -8.76 -11.14
C LYS A 6 -4.99 -9.45 -11.23
N LEU A 7 -4.56 -9.77 -12.46
CA LEU A 7 -3.25 -10.39 -12.67
C LEU A 7 -2.11 -9.47 -12.25
N VAL A 8 -2.23 -8.18 -12.54
CA VAL A 8 -1.22 -7.19 -12.15
C VAL A 8 -1.13 -7.11 -10.62
N ILE A 9 -2.26 -7.06 -9.95
CA ILE A 9 -2.30 -7.01 -8.48
C ILE A 9 -1.66 -8.27 -7.89
N GLU A 10 -2.03 -9.44 -8.39
CA GLU A 10 -1.48 -10.71 -7.89
C GLU A 10 0.03 -10.80 -8.07
N GLN A 11 0.54 -10.37 -9.21
CA GLN A 11 1.98 -10.38 -9.47
C GLN A 11 2.71 -9.39 -8.57
N PHE A 12 2.16 -8.20 -8.39
CA PHE A 12 2.77 -7.18 -7.52
C PHE A 12 2.81 -7.66 -6.07
N VAL A 13 1.74 -8.26 -5.59
CA VAL A 13 1.66 -8.80 -4.22
C VAL A 13 2.73 -9.88 -4.00
N LYS A 14 2.94 -10.73 -4.99
CA LYS A 14 4.01 -11.73 -4.94
C LYS A 14 5.37 -11.06 -4.84
N GLU A 15 5.58 -10.00 -5.60
CA GLU A 15 6.84 -9.25 -5.57
C GLU A 15 7.09 -8.57 -4.22
N LEU A 16 6.04 -8.12 -3.56
CA LEU A 16 6.17 -7.56 -2.20
C LEU A 16 6.70 -8.60 -1.21
N ARG A 17 6.16 -9.81 -1.27
CA ARG A 17 6.63 -10.89 -0.41
C ARG A 17 8.06 -11.28 -0.73
N ASP A 18 8.35 -11.44 -2.02
CA ASP A 18 9.67 -11.83 -2.47
C ASP A 18 10.74 -10.80 -2.09
N ALA A 19 10.42 -9.52 -2.22
CA ALA A 19 11.33 -8.45 -1.84
C ALA A 19 11.69 -8.50 -0.34
N TYR A 20 10.70 -8.76 0.50
CA TYR A 20 10.96 -8.94 1.93
C TYR A 20 11.86 -10.16 2.18
N GLN A 21 11.52 -11.30 1.58
CA GLN A 21 12.28 -12.53 1.77
C GLN A 21 13.71 -12.43 1.27
N GLU A 22 13.92 -11.73 0.15
CA GLU A 22 15.27 -11.50 -0.36
C GLU A 22 16.12 -10.67 0.59
N THR A 23 15.49 -9.75 1.32
CA THR A 23 16.20 -8.86 2.23
C THR A 23 16.45 -9.50 3.59
N TYR A 24 15.48 -10.21 4.13
CA TYR A 24 15.52 -10.70 5.52
C TYR A 24 15.47 -12.22 5.65
N ASN A 25 15.30 -12.95 4.56
CA ASN A 25 15.22 -14.40 4.54
C ASN A 25 14.09 -14.89 5.47
N LEU A 26 14.41 -15.74 6.44
CA LEU A 26 13.42 -16.31 7.37
C LEU A 26 13.19 -15.47 8.61
N LEU A 27 13.92 -14.36 8.76
CA LEU A 27 13.76 -13.50 9.92
C LEU A 27 12.40 -12.81 9.87
N GLU A 28 11.58 -13.02 10.91
CA GLU A 28 10.21 -12.51 10.95
C GLU A 28 9.47 -12.78 9.65
N ALA A 29 9.44 -14.05 9.25
CA ALA A 29 8.91 -14.48 7.94
C ALA A 29 7.47 -14.02 7.71
N GLU A 30 6.67 -13.86 8.77
CA GLU A 30 5.29 -13.41 8.66
C GLU A 30 5.16 -11.99 8.11
N TYR A 31 6.19 -11.15 8.30
CA TYR A 31 6.13 -9.77 7.83
C TYR A 31 6.03 -9.67 6.32
N GLY A 32 6.67 -10.58 5.59
CA GLY A 32 6.53 -10.65 4.13
C GLY A 32 5.10 -10.96 3.72
N ASN A 33 4.46 -11.88 4.43
CA ASN A 33 3.08 -12.25 4.19
C ASN A 33 2.12 -11.10 4.54
N ILE A 34 2.42 -10.36 5.59
CA ILE A 34 1.62 -9.19 5.98
C ILE A 34 1.71 -8.11 4.90
N CYS A 35 2.90 -7.85 4.35
CA CYS A 35 3.06 -6.91 3.24
C CYS A 35 2.22 -7.34 2.03
N ALA A 36 2.30 -8.62 1.67
CA ALA A 36 1.56 -9.15 0.54
C ALA A 36 0.04 -9.05 0.76
N TRP A 37 -0.43 -9.45 1.93
CA TRP A 37 -1.85 -9.39 2.27
C TRP A 37 -2.37 -7.96 2.28
N THR A 38 -1.63 -7.05 2.87
CA THR A 38 -1.99 -5.62 2.90
C THR A 38 -2.05 -5.04 1.49
N GLY A 39 -1.07 -5.39 0.65
CA GLY A 39 -1.06 -4.95 -0.75
C GLY A 39 -2.28 -5.44 -1.50
N HIS A 40 -2.61 -6.70 -1.35
CA HIS A 40 -3.79 -7.29 -2.00
C HIS A 40 -5.06 -6.55 -1.56
N LEU A 41 -5.23 -6.38 -0.25
CA LEU A 41 -6.41 -5.73 0.30
C LEU A 41 -6.53 -4.28 -0.16
N ALA A 42 -5.43 -3.52 -0.07
CA ALA A 42 -5.41 -2.11 -0.46
C ALA A 42 -5.73 -1.93 -1.94
N LEU A 43 -5.08 -2.70 -2.81
CA LEU A 43 -5.25 -2.56 -4.25
C LEU A 43 -6.61 -3.05 -4.71
N GLU A 44 -7.14 -4.12 -4.13
CA GLU A 44 -8.49 -4.57 -4.48
C GLU A 44 -9.55 -3.56 -4.06
N ASN A 45 -9.39 -2.93 -2.90
CA ASN A 45 -10.31 -1.89 -2.47
C ASN A 45 -10.29 -0.70 -3.42
N ILE A 46 -9.10 -0.28 -3.85
CA ILE A 46 -8.96 0.80 -4.83
C ILE A 46 -9.59 0.40 -6.16
N ALA A 47 -9.33 -0.82 -6.63
CA ALA A 47 -9.84 -1.32 -7.90
C ALA A 47 -11.37 -1.44 -7.92
N ASN A 48 -11.97 -1.78 -6.78
CA ASN A 48 -13.42 -1.98 -6.67
C ASN A 48 -14.17 -0.72 -6.26
N SER A 49 -13.47 0.39 -6.11
CA SER A 49 -14.08 1.67 -5.75
C SER A 49 -14.36 2.50 -7.00
N ASP A 50 -14.78 3.75 -6.80
CA ASP A 50 -14.95 4.70 -7.90
C ASP A 50 -13.62 5.25 -8.40
N ALA A 51 -12.49 4.81 -7.83
CA ALA A 51 -11.17 5.26 -8.24
C ALA A 51 -10.85 4.77 -9.65
N LEU A 52 -10.16 5.61 -10.40
CA LEU A 52 -9.71 5.26 -11.74
C LEU A 52 -8.57 4.25 -11.67
N TYR A 53 -8.42 3.45 -12.74
CA TYR A 53 -7.37 2.44 -12.83
C TYR A 53 -5.98 3.00 -12.52
N HIS A 54 -5.70 4.23 -12.95
CA HIS A 54 -4.39 4.82 -12.69
C HIS A 54 -4.07 4.99 -11.21
N ASN A 55 -5.08 4.95 -10.31
CA ASN A 55 -4.83 4.98 -8.87
C ASN A 55 -4.17 3.68 -8.39
N VAL A 56 -4.57 2.54 -8.96
CA VAL A 56 -3.90 1.26 -8.69
C VAL A 56 -2.46 1.32 -9.19
N GLU A 57 -2.27 1.75 -10.42
CA GLU A 57 -0.96 1.88 -11.04
C GLU A 57 -0.07 2.84 -10.26
N HIS A 58 -0.62 3.99 -9.84
CA HIS A 58 0.11 4.97 -9.04
C HIS A 58 0.59 4.37 -7.72
N THR A 59 -0.30 3.67 -7.01
CA THR A 59 0.05 3.03 -5.74
C THR A 59 1.15 1.99 -5.92
N ILE A 60 1.08 1.19 -6.97
CA ILE A 60 2.11 0.22 -7.30
C ILE A 60 3.45 0.92 -7.54
N LEU A 61 3.46 1.96 -8.38
CA LEU A 61 4.69 2.69 -8.70
C LEU A 61 5.30 3.35 -7.47
N VAL A 62 4.50 4.00 -6.65
CA VAL A 62 4.98 4.65 -5.42
C VAL A 62 5.58 3.62 -4.47
N THR A 63 4.92 2.48 -4.33
CA THR A 63 5.40 1.42 -3.43
C THR A 63 6.72 0.84 -3.94
N MET A 64 6.83 0.59 -5.25
CA MET A 64 8.07 0.07 -5.84
C MET A 64 9.23 1.05 -5.68
N VAL A 65 9.00 2.33 -5.93
CA VAL A 65 10.03 3.36 -5.77
C VAL A 65 10.43 3.47 -4.30
N GLY A 66 9.46 3.51 -3.40
CA GLY A 66 9.73 3.58 -1.96
C GLY A 66 10.53 2.40 -1.45
N GLN A 67 10.20 1.19 -1.90
CA GLN A 67 10.97 -0.01 -1.53
C GLN A 67 12.38 0.03 -2.09
N SER A 68 12.56 0.55 -3.30
CA SER A 68 13.89 0.69 -3.89
C SER A 68 14.77 1.64 -3.08
N ILE A 69 14.19 2.74 -2.60
CA ILE A 69 14.90 3.69 -1.74
C ILE A 69 15.29 3.02 -0.42
N LEU A 70 14.36 2.29 0.18
CA LEU A 70 14.62 1.61 1.45
C LEU A 70 15.68 0.52 1.31
N LYS A 71 15.62 -0.23 0.21
CA LYS A 71 16.62 -1.26 -0.10
C LYS A 71 18.00 -0.64 -0.28
N GLY A 72 18.07 0.49 -0.99
CA GLY A 72 19.33 1.22 -1.16
C GLY A 72 19.90 1.67 0.18
N LYS A 73 19.06 2.20 1.06
CA LYS A 73 19.49 2.59 2.40
C LYS A 73 20.00 1.39 3.19
N GLN A 74 19.32 0.25 3.13
CA GLN A 74 19.74 -0.96 3.83
C GLN A 74 21.09 -1.46 3.32
N LEU A 75 21.31 -1.41 2.00
CA LEU A 75 22.56 -1.88 1.41
C LEU A 75 23.75 -0.98 1.74
N VAL A 76 23.52 0.34 1.80
CA VAL A 76 24.61 1.30 2.02
C VAL A 76 24.87 1.55 3.50
N GLU A 77 23.83 1.80 4.27
CA GLU A 77 23.94 2.19 5.68
C GLU A 77 23.59 1.05 6.64
N GLY A 78 22.76 0.12 6.21
CA GLY A 78 22.20 -0.88 7.11
C GLY A 78 21.19 -0.28 8.08
N GLY A 79 20.79 -1.06 9.08
CA GLY A 79 19.95 -0.59 10.16
C GLY A 79 18.46 -0.56 9.90
N VAL A 80 18.00 -0.98 8.71
CA VAL A 80 16.58 -1.11 8.44
C VAL A 80 16.12 -2.46 8.99
N MET A 81 15.40 -2.44 10.10
CA MET A 81 14.90 -3.66 10.74
C MET A 81 13.70 -4.23 9.97
N PRO A 82 13.41 -5.53 10.11
CA PRO A 82 12.26 -6.14 9.44
C PRO A 82 10.95 -5.40 9.68
N LYS A 83 10.72 -4.94 10.92
CA LYS A 83 9.51 -4.20 11.25
C LYS A 83 9.45 -2.85 10.53
N ASP A 84 10.59 -2.18 10.39
CA ASP A 84 10.67 -0.90 9.65
C ASP A 84 10.29 -1.10 8.19
N TRP A 85 10.80 -2.16 7.58
CA TRP A 85 10.47 -2.51 6.20
C TRP A 85 8.97 -2.74 6.04
N MET A 86 8.40 -3.55 6.93
CA MET A 86 6.98 -3.87 6.89
C MET A 86 6.13 -2.62 7.06
N LEU A 87 6.40 -1.81 8.09
CA LEU A 87 5.61 -0.61 8.37
C LEU A 87 5.71 0.42 7.25
N TYR A 88 6.91 0.58 6.68
CA TYR A 88 7.12 1.50 5.57
C TYR A 88 6.35 1.04 4.33
N THR A 89 6.38 -0.25 4.04
CA THR A 89 5.64 -0.82 2.91
C THR A 89 4.13 -0.62 3.09
N ILE A 90 3.61 -0.88 4.29
CA ILE A 90 2.20 -0.67 4.59
C ILE A 90 1.82 0.80 4.40
N ALA A 91 2.66 1.73 4.87
CA ALA A 91 2.41 3.16 4.72
C ALA A 91 2.33 3.56 3.25
N LEU A 92 3.23 3.03 2.42
CA LEU A 92 3.22 3.30 0.98
C LEU A 92 1.96 2.76 0.30
N LEU A 93 1.55 1.55 0.66
CA LEU A 93 0.36 0.92 0.08
C LEU A 93 -0.91 1.67 0.45
N CYS A 94 -0.96 2.23 1.63
CA CYS A 94 -2.18 2.83 2.17
C CYS A 94 -2.22 4.36 2.07
N HIS A 95 -1.18 4.99 1.53
CA HIS A 95 -1.07 6.45 1.58
C HIS A 95 -2.22 7.18 0.89
N ASP A 96 -2.80 6.59 -0.17
CA ASP A 96 -3.91 7.21 -0.90
C ASP A 96 -5.29 6.64 -0.55
N ILE A 97 -5.34 5.64 0.34
CA ILE A 97 -6.60 4.96 0.63
C ILE A 97 -7.63 5.91 1.27
N GLY A 98 -7.17 6.86 2.07
CA GLY A 98 -8.04 7.83 2.72
C GLY A 98 -8.72 8.80 1.76
N TYR A 99 -8.22 8.91 0.54
CA TYR A 99 -8.81 9.76 -0.49
C TYR A 99 -9.86 9.04 -1.32
N VAL A 100 -10.01 7.72 -1.16
CA VAL A 100 -10.98 6.93 -1.90
C VAL A 100 -12.25 6.85 -1.07
N LYS A 101 -13.31 7.44 -1.61
CA LYS A 101 -14.59 7.53 -0.92
C LYS A 101 -15.16 6.14 -0.63
N GLY A 102 -15.62 5.95 0.60
CA GLY A 102 -16.25 4.70 1.01
C GLY A 102 -15.31 3.63 1.53
N ILE A 103 -14.00 3.84 1.49
CA ILE A 103 -13.03 2.87 2.02
C ILE A 103 -12.89 2.99 3.53
N CYS A 104 -12.83 4.22 4.03
CA CYS A 104 -12.75 4.47 5.45
C CYS A 104 -14.15 4.42 6.08
N ARG A 105 -14.28 3.69 7.20
CA ARG A 105 -15.58 3.55 7.88
C ARG A 105 -16.21 4.87 8.31
N ALA A 106 -15.40 5.87 8.59
CA ALA A 106 -15.88 7.16 9.03
C ALA A 106 -16.24 8.11 7.88
N ASP A 107 -16.07 7.67 6.63
CA ASP A 107 -16.44 8.49 5.49
C ASP A 107 -17.95 8.63 5.37
N LYS A 108 -18.41 9.88 5.21
CA LYS A 108 -19.85 10.17 5.07
C LYS A 108 -20.02 11.18 3.93
N GLY A 109 -20.45 10.71 2.76
CA GLY A 109 -20.66 11.59 1.62
C GLY A 109 -19.36 12.28 1.20
N GLU A 110 -19.32 13.61 1.36
CA GLU A 110 -18.14 14.40 1.02
C GLU A 110 -17.15 14.56 2.18
N GLN A 111 -17.45 13.97 3.32
CA GLN A 111 -16.59 14.03 4.49
C GLN A 111 -15.74 12.77 4.57
N LEU A 112 -14.46 12.97 4.85
CA LEU A 112 -13.52 11.89 5.04
C LEU A 112 -12.97 11.91 6.46
N ALA A 113 -12.71 10.73 7.01
CA ALA A 113 -12.03 10.61 8.28
C ALA A 113 -10.56 10.97 8.09
N THR A 114 -10.11 11.97 8.83
CA THR A 114 -8.71 12.38 8.84
C THR A 114 -8.25 12.48 10.28
N GLY A 115 -6.98 12.35 10.52
CA GLY A 115 -6.44 12.44 11.86
C GLY A 115 -6.62 11.16 12.66
N ARG A 116 -6.01 11.14 13.84
CA ARG A 116 -5.92 9.94 14.68
C ARG A 116 -7.23 9.55 15.33
N ASP A 117 -8.09 10.52 15.56
CA ASP A 117 -9.35 10.31 16.28
C ASP A 117 -10.53 10.14 15.34
N GLY A 118 -10.28 10.00 14.04
CA GLY A 118 -11.34 9.85 13.07
C GLY A 118 -12.12 11.12 12.83
N GLU A 119 -11.51 12.28 13.03
CA GLU A 119 -12.14 13.55 12.73
C GLU A 119 -12.57 13.60 11.27
N LEU A 120 -13.79 14.13 11.05
CA LEU A 120 -14.32 14.27 9.70
C LEU A 120 -13.99 15.66 9.16
N VAL A 121 -13.51 15.69 7.94
CA VAL A 121 -13.29 16.96 7.22
C VAL A 121 -13.97 16.88 5.87
N ASN A 122 -14.36 18.03 5.36
CA ASN A 122 -14.94 18.11 4.03
C ASN A 122 -13.84 18.01 2.98
N LEU A 123 -14.15 17.27 1.90
CA LEU A 123 -13.22 17.21 0.79
C LEU A 123 -13.09 18.56 0.13
N PRO A 124 -11.87 18.99 -0.22
CA PRO A 124 -11.69 20.19 -1.02
C PRO A 124 -12.35 20.01 -2.39
N LEU A 125 -13.07 21.04 -2.85
CA LEU A 125 -13.75 20.97 -4.14
C LEU A 125 -12.79 20.81 -5.31
N SER A 126 -11.58 21.28 -5.17
CA SER A 126 -10.55 21.22 -6.19
C SER A 126 -9.59 20.07 -5.99
N GLY A 127 -9.90 19.20 -5.09
CA GLY A 127 -9.01 18.09 -4.70
C GLY A 127 -8.83 17.01 -5.71
#